data_1082be72792ee11854c50e50e56ecc76
#
_entry.id   1082be72792ee11854c50e50e56ecc76
#
_cell.length_a   1.000
_cell.length_b   1.000
_cell.length_c   1.000
_cell.angle_alpha   90.00
_cell.angle_beta   90.00
_cell.angle_gamma   90.00
#
_symmetry.space_group_name_H-M   'P 1'
#
loop_
_entity.id
_entity.type
_entity.pdbx_description
1 polymer ?
#
loop_
_entity_poly.entity_id
_entity_poly.type
_entity_poly.pdbx_seq_one_letter_code
_entity_poly.pdbx_strand_id
1 'polypeptide(L)'
;IEDQPAWSTHIRSSASMRKSAKRHFSDVALAIASLGVGKEALLNDLKLTGFLFESLVIHDLRVYAQANDAKVYHYNDSTGLEVDVIVQKNSGEFCAFEIKLGIGQIDEAAKNLLKFASILEENCQKKLQSLNIITGTGLSYKRKDNVNVISLSSLGY
;
A
#
# COMPACT_ATOMS: atom_id res chain seq x y z
N ILE A 1 -12.27 2.90 12.35
CA ILE A 1 -11.84 3.45 11.05
C ILE A 1 -10.62 4.30 11.27
N GLU A 2 -9.59 4.12 10.48
CA GLU A 2 -8.34 4.86 10.53
C GLU A 2 -8.09 5.59 9.22
N ASP A 3 -7.58 6.82 9.32
CA ASP A 3 -7.25 7.63 8.17
C ASP A 3 -5.82 7.35 7.69
N GLN A 4 -5.65 7.18 6.38
CA GLN A 4 -4.36 7.11 5.70
C GLN A 4 -4.15 8.43 4.95
N PRO A 5 -3.26 9.30 5.43
CA PRO A 5 -3.05 10.62 4.80
C PRO A 5 -2.39 10.50 3.43
N ALA A 6 -2.60 11.51 2.61
CA ALA A 6 -1.93 11.61 1.32
C ALA A 6 -0.44 11.94 1.49
N TRP A 7 0.41 11.27 0.71
CA TRP A 7 1.84 11.52 0.66
C TRP A 7 2.18 12.73 -0.20
N SER A 8 3.21 13.47 0.22
CA SER A 8 3.75 14.59 -0.54
C SER A 8 5.28 14.59 -0.46
N THR A 9 5.92 14.87 -1.58
CA THR A 9 7.38 15.05 -1.66
C THR A 9 7.87 16.28 -0.89
N HIS A 10 6.97 17.23 -0.61
CA HIS A 10 7.27 18.49 0.09
C HIS A 10 6.47 18.59 1.39
N ILE A 11 7.15 18.74 2.52
CA ILE A 11 6.56 18.87 3.87
C ILE A 11 5.57 20.05 3.98
N ARG A 12 5.67 21.03 3.07
CA ARG A 12 4.84 22.25 3.05
C ARG A 12 3.97 22.40 1.80
N SER A 13 3.71 21.34 1.06
CA SER A 13 2.87 21.41 -0.13
C SER A 13 1.41 21.65 0.25
N SER A 14 0.88 22.81 -0.12
CA SER A 14 -0.55 23.13 0.00
C SER A 14 -1.43 22.15 -0.78
N ALA A 15 -0.87 21.45 -1.76
CA ALA A 15 -1.56 20.42 -2.55
C ALA A 15 -1.79 19.14 -1.74
N SER A 16 -0.91 18.78 -0.80
CA SER A 16 -1.12 17.59 0.04
C SER A 16 -2.23 17.82 1.08
N MET A 17 -2.39 19.05 1.56
CA MET A 17 -3.45 19.40 2.52
C MET A 17 -4.86 19.40 1.90
N ARG A 18 -4.96 19.45 0.57
CA ARG A 18 -6.24 19.40 -0.16
C ARG A 18 -6.67 18.01 -0.58
N LYS A 19 -5.80 16.99 -0.44
CA LYS A 19 -6.12 15.61 -0.79
C LYS A 19 -6.79 14.95 0.41
N SER A 20 -7.92 14.30 0.17
CA SER A 20 -8.63 13.55 1.22
C SER A 20 -7.83 12.32 1.64
N ALA A 21 -7.86 12.03 2.92
CA ALA A 21 -7.33 10.77 3.44
C ALA A 21 -8.17 9.59 2.94
N LYS A 22 -7.53 8.46 2.67
CA LYS A 22 -8.23 7.18 2.51
C LYS A 22 -8.62 6.65 3.90
N ARG A 23 -9.76 5.96 3.97
CA ARG A 23 -10.25 5.37 5.22
C ARG A 23 -10.18 3.86 5.16
N HIS A 24 -9.63 3.27 6.19
CA HIS A 24 -9.50 1.82 6.34
C HIS A 24 -10.11 1.33 7.64
N PHE A 25 -10.51 0.07 7.68
CA PHE A 25 -10.89 -0.55 8.93
C PHE A 25 -9.66 -0.75 9.81
N SER A 26 -9.77 -0.33 11.07
CA SER A 26 -8.72 -0.56 12.08
C SER A 26 -8.67 -2.02 12.55
N ASP A 27 -9.79 -2.72 12.45
CA ASP A 27 -9.94 -4.14 12.75
C ASP A 27 -10.82 -4.80 11.69
N VAL A 28 -10.21 -5.59 10.83
CA VAL A 28 -10.89 -6.27 9.72
C VAL A 28 -11.76 -7.41 10.22
N ALA A 29 -11.37 -8.11 11.29
CA ALA A 29 -12.17 -9.19 11.87
C ALA A 29 -13.48 -8.64 12.45
N LEU A 30 -13.41 -7.52 13.15
CA LEU A 30 -14.59 -6.82 13.65
C LEU A 30 -15.48 -6.29 12.52
N ALA A 31 -14.87 -5.78 11.45
CA ALA A 31 -15.61 -5.32 10.27
C ALA A 31 -16.38 -6.47 9.61
N ILE A 32 -15.76 -7.62 9.41
CA ILE A 32 -16.39 -8.83 8.85
C ILE A 32 -17.54 -9.29 9.74
N ALA A 33 -17.32 -9.34 11.06
CA ALA A 33 -18.36 -9.72 12.04
C ALA A 33 -19.54 -8.75 12.01
N SER A 34 -19.27 -7.44 11.94
CA SER A 34 -20.31 -6.40 11.89
C SER A 34 -21.12 -6.41 10.60
N LEU A 35 -20.50 -6.79 9.48
CA LEU A 35 -21.18 -6.95 8.19
C LEU A 35 -22.00 -8.24 8.14
N GLY A 36 -21.80 -9.19 9.05
CA GLY A 36 -22.46 -10.49 9.06
C GLY A 36 -22.11 -11.36 7.85
N VAL A 37 -20.97 -11.11 7.21
CA VAL A 37 -20.55 -11.85 6.00
C VAL A 37 -19.73 -13.09 6.39
N GLY A 38 -20.14 -14.23 5.81
CA GLY A 38 -19.41 -15.49 5.95
C GLY A 38 -18.37 -15.68 4.84
N LYS A 39 -17.62 -16.79 4.93
CA LYS A 39 -16.57 -17.13 3.97
C LYS A 39 -17.06 -17.17 2.52
N GLU A 40 -18.23 -17.75 2.27
CA GLU A 40 -18.80 -17.86 0.92
C GLU A 40 -19.14 -16.49 0.33
N ALA A 41 -19.69 -15.58 1.14
CA ALA A 41 -19.98 -14.21 0.70
C ALA A 41 -18.71 -13.47 0.31
N LEU A 42 -17.62 -13.62 1.07
CA LEU A 42 -16.32 -13.04 0.74
C LEU A 42 -15.72 -13.62 -0.54
N LEU A 43 -15.88 -14.93 -0.79
CA LEU A 43 -15.41 -15.56 -2.03
C LEU A 43 -16.21 -15.11 -3.26
N ASN A 44 -17.47 -14.75 -3.08
CA ASN A 44 -18.36 -14.30 -4.15
C ASN A 44 -18.26 -12.77 -4.41
N ASP A 45 -17.76 -12.00 -3.45
CA ASP A 45 -17.53 -10.55 -3.59
C ASP A 45 -16.04 -10.23 -3.48
N LEU A 46 -15.33 -10.41 -4.59
CA LEU A 46 -13.89 -10.14 -4.67
C LEU A 46 -13.55 -8.66 -4.48
N LYS A 47 -14.47 -7.74 -4.75
CA LYS A 47 -14.26 -6.31 -4.51
C LYS A 47 -14.24 -5.99 -3.02
N LEU A 48 -15.21 -6.49 -2.27
CA LEU A 48 -15.25 -6.37 -0.81
C LEU A 48 -14.04 -7.04 -0.19
N THR A 49 -13.73 -8.26 -0.62
CA THR A 49 -12.58 -9.02 -0.10
C THR A 49 -11.26 -8.31 -0.38
N GLY A 50 -11.09 -7.73 -1.57
CA GLY A 50 -9.92 -6.91 -1.91
C GLY A 50 -9.76 -5.69 -1.00
N PHE A 51 -10.85 -4.99 -0.72
CA PHE A 51 -10.85 -3.83 0.19
C PHE A 51 -10.52 -4.22 1.63
N LEU A 52 -11.07 -5.33 2.12
CA LEU A 52 -10.77 -5.85 3.45
C LEU A 52 -9.31 -6.31 3.56
N PHE A 53 -8.81 -6.96 2.51
CA PHE A 53 -7.40 -7.35 2.42
C PHE A 53 -6.46 -6.15 2.42
N GLU A 54 -6.77 -5.10 1.64
CA GLU A 54 -6.03 -3.83 1.64
C GLU A 54 -5.99 -3.23 3.05
N SER A 55 -7.13 -3.16 3.73
CA SER A 55 -7.21 -2.64 5.11
C SER A 55 -6.36 -3.46 6.09
N LEU A 56 -6.35 -4.78 5.96
CA LEU A 56 -5.51 -5.68 6.78
C LEU A 56 -4.03 -5.40 6.57
N VAL A 57 -3.58 -5.34 5.32
CA VAL A 57 -2.17 -5.09 4.98
C VAL A 57 -1.74 -3.70 5.46
N ILE A 58 -2.57 -2.68 5.29
CA ILE A 58 -2.27 -1.32 5.74
C ILE A 58 -2.17 -1.28 7.28
N HIS A 59 -3.02 -2.00 7.99
CA HIS A 59 -2.92 -2.13 9.44
C HIS A 59 -1.56 -2.72 9.85
N ASP A 60 -1.15 -3.83 9.25
CA ASP A 60 0.12 -4.49 9.54
C ASP A 60 1.31 -3.57 9.19
N LEU A 61 1.28 -2.91 8.03
CA LEU A 61 2.32 -1.96 7.65
C LEU A 61 2.43 -0.78 8.62
N ARG A 62 1.33 -0.34 9.23
CA ARG A 62 1.37 0.70 10.28
C ARG A 62 2.07 0.22 11.53
N VAL A 63 1.82 -1.01 11.96
CA VAL A 63 2.50 -1.61 13.12
C VAL A 63 4.01 -1.66 12.86
N TYR A 64 4.43 -2.15 11.69
CA TYR A 64 5.84 -2.20 11.32
C TYR A 64 6.47 -0.80 11.15
N ALA A 65 5.74 0.13 10.55
CA ALA A 65 6.19 1.51 10.36
C ALA A 65 6.43 2.18 11.72
N GLN A 66 5.51 2.03 12.66
CA GLN A 66 5.63 2.58 14.01
C GLN A 66 6.87 2.04 14.74
N ALA A 67 7.14 0.74 14.62
CA ALA A 67 8.32 0.11 15.20
C ALA A 67 9.65 0.59 14.58
N ASN A 68 9.62 1.22 13.41
CA ASN A 68 10.78 1.71 12.66
C ASN A 68 10.81 3.24 12.47
N ASP A 69 10.11 3.99 13.31
CA ASP A 69 10.00 5.45 13.23
C ASP A 69 9.58 5.96 11.85
N ALA A 70 8.65 5.26 11.24
CA ALA A 70 8.10 5.55 9.92
C ALA A 70 6.59 5.82 10.00
N LYS A 71 6.05 6.41 8.94
CA LYS A 71 4.62 6.70 8.77
C LYS A 71 4.11 6.14 7.47
N VAL A 72 2.80 5.86 7.45
CA VAL A 72 2.10 5.26 6.31
C VAL A 72 1.21 6.29 5.63
N TYR A 73 1.36 6.41 4.31
CA TYR A 73 0.63 7.32 3.45
C TYR A 73 0.08 6.59 2.23
N HIS A 74 -0.80 7.21 1.47
CA HIS A 74 -1.14 6.84 0.10
C HIS A 74 -0.66 7.90 -0.88
N TYR A 75 -0.50 7.54 -2.16
CA TYR A 75 -0.21 8.49 -3.23
C TYR A 75 -1.35 8.53 -4.23
N ASN A 76 -1.70 9.73 -4.66
CA ASN A 76 -2.64 9.97 -5.74
C ASN A 76 -2.28 11.31 -6.39
N ASP A 77 -2.26 11.37 -7.71
CA ASP A 77 -2.00 12.60 -8.46
C ASP A 77 -3.15 13.01 -9.39
N SER A 78 -3.00 14.15 -10.04
CA SER A 78 -4.01 14.70 -10.95
C SER A 78 -4.16 13.90 -12.24
N THR A 79 -3.22 13.00 -12.58
CA THR A 79 -3.28 12.12 -13.75
C THR A 79 -4.04 10.83 -13.48
N GLY A 80 -4.45 10.60 -12.23
CA GLY A 80 -5.09 9.37 -11.79
C GLY A 80 -4.11 8.24 -11.43
N LEU A 81 -2.81 8.54 -11.37
CA LEU A 81 -1.83 7.58 -10.86
C LEU A 81 -1.98 7.48 -9.36
N GLU A 82 -2.19 6.26 -8.87
CA GLU A 82 -2.31 5.95 -7.45
C GLU A 82 -1.25 4.93 -7.04
N VAL A 83 -0.79 5.02 -5.79
CA VAL A 83 -0.01 3.99 -5.10
C VAL A 83 -0.67 3.73 -3.76
N ASP A 84 -0.96 2.46 -3.48
CA ASP A 84 -1.76 2.08 -2.32
C ASP A 84 -1.10 2.51 -1.02
N VAL A 85 0.21 2.29 -0.88
CA VAL A 85 0.94 2.63 0.35
C VAL A 85 2.33 3.19 0.05
N ILE A 86 2.66 4.28 0.74
CA ILE A 86 4.03 4.79 0.91
C ILE A 86 4.37 4.69 2.40
N VAL A 87 5.43 3.98 2.72
CA VAL A 87 6.01 3.95 4.08
C VAL A 87 7.26 4.80 4.09
N GLN A 88 7.24 5.89 4.85
CA GLN A 88 8.35 6.86 4.90
C GLN A 88 8.89 7.00 6.31
N LYS A 89 10.20 6.87 6.44
CA LYS A 89 10.93 7.16 7.67
C LYS A 89 11.05 8.66 7.91
N ASN A 90 11.29 9.05 9.16
CA ASN A 90 11.58 10.44 9.53
C ASN A 90 12.83 11.00 8.81
N SER A 91 13.77 10.15 8.40
CA SER A 91 14.94 10.50 7.58
C SER A 91 14.60 10.88 6.13
N GLY A 92 13.37 10.61 5.68
CA GLY A 92 12.88 10.88 4.32
C GLY A 92 12.98 9.69 3.36
N GLU A 93 13.70 8.63 3.70
CA GLU A 93 13.74 7.38 2.94
C GLU A 93 12.36 6.72 2.93
N PHE A 94 11.96 6.15 1.80
CA PHE A 94 10.63 5.55 1.69
C PHE A 94 10.60 4.33 0.78
N CYS A 95 9.58 3.51 0.98
CA CYS A 95 9.21 2.39 0.14
C CYS A 95 7.78 2.59 -0.38
N ALA A 96 7.52 2.11 -1.59
CA ALA A 96 6.20 2.13 -2.21
C ALA A 96 5.65 0.72 -2.33
N PHE A 97 4.33 0.58 -2.10
CA PHE A 97 3.65 -0.71 -2.10
C PHE A 97 2.35 -0.64 -2.89
N GLU A 98 2.11 -1.67 -3.70
CA GLU A 98 0.81 -2.03 -4.24
C GLU A 98 0.28 -3.27 -3.50
N ILE A 99 -1.01 -3.32 -3.26
CA ILE A 99 -1.66 -4.42 -2.54
C ILE A 99 -2.63 -5.10 -3.51
N LYS A 100 -2.41 -6.37 -3.78
CA LYS A 100 -3.23 -7.16 -4.70
C LYS A 100 -3.62 -8.48 -4.06
N LEU A 101 -4.90 -8.79 -4.08
CA LEU A 101 -5.40 -10.03 -3.47
C LEU A 101 -4.83 -11.27 -4.15
N GLY A 102 -4.77 -11.28 -5.49
CA GLY A 102 -4.34 -12.41 -6.31
C GLY A 102 -3.06 -12.14 -7.10
N ILE A 103 -2.46 -13.23 -7.58
CA ILE A 103 -1.20 -13.19 -8.35
C ILE A 103 -1.38 -12.68 -9.80
N GLY A 104 -2.59 -12.72 -10.34
CA GLY A 104 -2.87 -12.29 -11.73
C GLY A 104 -2.74 -10.79 -11.98
N GLN A 105 -2.63 -9.97 -10.94
CA GLN A 105 -2.52 -8.51 -11.01
C GLN A 105 -1.08 -7.99 -10.80
N ILE A 106 -0.10 -8.89 -10.63
CA ILE A 106 1.29 -8.51 -10.30
C ILE A 106 1.92 -7.68 -11.41
N ASP A 107 1.75 -8.04 -12.68
CA ASP A 107 2.38 -7.31 -13.79
C ASP A 107 1.83 -5.89 -13.94
N GLU A 108 0.53 -5.71 -13.76
CA GLU A 108 -0.09 -4.37 -13.78
C GLU A 108 0.38 -3.53 -12.58
N ALA A 109 0.42 -4.10 -11.39
CA ALA A 109 0.92 -3.44 -10.19
C ALA A 109 2.40 -3.03 -10.33
N ALA A 110 3.24 -3.90 -10.93
CA ALA A 110 4.64 -3.58 -11.19
C ALA A 110 4.77 -2.40 -12.16
N LYS A 111 4.01 -2.38 -13.27
CA LYS A 111 3.98 -1.25 -14.21
C LYS A 111 3.59 0.06 -13.52
N ASN A 112 2.60 0.02 -12.65
CA ASN A 112 2.13 1.18 -11.90
C ASN A 112 3.23 1.72 -10.97
N LEU A 113 3.90 0.87 -10.20
CA LEU A 113 5.03 1.25 -9.34
C LEU A 113 6.22 1.80 -10.12
N LEU A 114 6.57 1.21 -11.25
CA LEU A 114 7.66 1.69 -12.11
C LEU A 114 7.32 3.05 -12.72
N LYS A 115 6.07 3.27 -13.14
CA LYS A 115 5.58 4.58 -13.59
C LYS A 115 5.68 5.62 -12.47
N PHE A 116 5.24 5.28 -11.27
CA PHE A 116 5.39 6.14 -10.10
C PHE A 116 6.85 6.53 -9.86
N ALA A 117 7.78 5.56 -9.84
CA ALA A 117 9.20 5.83 -9.65
C ALA A 117 9.76 6.75 -10.74
N SER A 118 9.31 6.60 -11.99
CA SER A 118 9.83 7.38 -13.13
C SER A 118 9.43 8.86 -13.11
N ILE A 119 8.33 9.22 -12.45
CA ILE A 119 7.86 10.62 -12.37
C ILE A 119 8.41 11.38 -11.17
N LEU A 120 9.12 10.71 -10.26
CA LEU A 120 9.74 11.34 -9.09
C LEU A 120 10.91 12.22 -9.51
N GLU A 121 11.05 13.38 -8.85
CA GLU A 121 12.24 14.22 -8.99
C GLU A 121 13.50 13.47 -8.50
N GLU A 122 14.67 13.82 -9.05
CA GLU A 122 15.95 13.13 -8.77
C GLU A 122 16.25 12.98 -7.28
N ASN A 123 16.06 14.05 -6.49
CA ASN A 123 16.29 14.01 -5.06
C ASN A 123 15.33 13.07 -4.31
N CYS A 124 14.11 12.92 -4.82
CA CYS A 124 13.11 12.02 -4.29
C CYS A 124 13.42 10.57 -4.68
N GLN A 125 13.82 10.34 -5.93
CA GLN A 125 14.23 9.00 -6.41
C GLN A 125 15.37 8.42 -5.58
N LYS A 126 16.35 9.23 -5.16
CA LYS A 126 17.47 8.80 -4.31
C LYS A 126 17.02 8.30 -2.93
N LYS A 127 15.85 8.71 -2.47
CA LYS A 127 15.26 8.29 -1.19
C LYS A 127 14.36 7.06 -1.31
N LEU A 128 13.96 6.70 -2.52
CA LEU A 128 13.18 5.49 -2.78
C LEU A 128 14.06 4.24 -2.58
N GLN A 129 13.72 3.41 -1.61
CA GLN A 129 14.49 2.23 -1.23
C GLN A 129 14.03 0.98 -1.97
N SER A 130 12.73 0.82 -2.13
CA SER A 130 12.16 -0.36 -2.82
C SER A 130 10.77 -0.10 -3.36
N LEU A 131 10.41 -0.88 -4.39
CA LEU A 131 9.08 -1.01 -4.94
C LEU A 131 8.58 -2.43 -4.62
N ASN A 132 7.40 -2.54 -4.03
CA ASN A 132 6.93 -3.79 -3.47
C ASN A 132 5.47 -4.05 -3.83
N ILE A 133 5.13 -5.30 -4.08
CA ILE A 133 3.76 -5.77 -4.27
C ILE A 133 3.47 -6.78 -3.18
N ILE A 134 2.43 -6.53 -2.38
CA ILE A 134 1.96 -7.47 -1.37
C ILE A 134 0.78 -8.25 -1.93
N THR A 135 0.87 -9.57 -1.88
CA THR A 135 -0.17 -10.48 -2.36
C THR A 135 -0.75 -11.31 -1.21
N GLY A 136 -2.01 -11.72 -1.34
CA GLY A 136 -2.66 -12.59 -0.36
C GLY A 136 -2.19 -14.04 -0.45
N THR A 137 -1.72 -14.46 -1.63
CA THR A 137 -1.29 -15.83 -1.91
C THR A 137 -0.04 -15.82 -2.80
N GLY A 138 0.60 -16.97 -2.95
CA GLY A 138 1.74 -17.16 -3.82
C GLY A 138 3.07 -17.10 -3.09
N LEU A 139 4.16 -17.00 -3.84
CA LEU A 139 5.52 -17.00 -3.35
C LEU A 139 6.08 -15.58 -3.29
N SER A 140 7.02 -15.36 -2.36
CA SER A 140 7.80 -14.14 -2.31
C SER A 140 9.04 -14.28 -3.19
N TYR A 141 9.27 -13.28 -4.05
CA TYR A 141 10.41 -13.27 -4.97
C TYR A 141 10.71 -11.84 -5.46
N LYS A 142 11.88 -11.66 -6.03
CA LYS A 142 12.26 -10.42 -6.70
C LYS A 142 12.12 -10.57 -8.21
N ARG A 143 11.39 -9.67 -8.84
CA ARG A 143 11.20 -9.60 -10.29
C ARG A 143 12.48 -9.13 -10.99
N LYS A 144 12.57 -9.39 -12.29
CA LYS A 144 13.70 -8.91 -13.14
C LYS A 144 13.78 -7.38 -13.25
N ASP A 145 12.63 -6.69 -13.06
CA ASP A 145 12.55 -5.23 -13.04
C ASP A 145 12.81 -4.62 -11.64
N ASN A 146 13.34 -5.42 -10.72
CA ASN A 146 13.65 -5.05 -9.34
C ASN A 146 12.45 -4.75 -8.43
N VAL A 147 11.23 -5.00 -8.86
CA VAL A 147 10.04 -4.96 -8.00
C VAL A 147 10.00 -6.24 -7.16
N ASN A 148 9.82 -6.09 -5.85
CA ASN A 148 9.66 -7.22 -4.94
C ASN A 148 8.20 -7.65 -4.91
N VAL A 149 7.95 -8.95 -4.94
CA VAL A 149 6.66 -9.55 -4.67
C VAL A 149 6.75 -10.24 -3.31
N ILE A 150 5.84 -9.89 -2.40
CA ILE A 150 5.85 -10.36 -1.01
C ILE A 150 4.49 -10.97 -0.72
N SER A 151 4.44 -12.25 -0.41
CA SER A 151 3.24 -12.88 0.12
C SER A 151 2.98 -12.36 1.55
N LEU A 152 1.72 -12.11 1.89
CA LEU A 152 1.34 -11.65 3.24
C LEU A 152 1.86 -12.57 4.34
N SER A 153 1.88 -13.87 4.10
CA SER A 153 2.43 -14.87 5.05
C SER A 153 3.93 -14.73 5.32
N SER A 154 4.66 -14.01 4.45
CA SER A 154 6.08 -13.72 4.59
C SER A 154 6.37 -12.36 5.24
N LEU A 155 5.34 -11.53 5.45
CA LEU A 155 5.47 -10.30 6.23
C LEU A 155 5.66 -10.68 7.71
N GLY A 156 6.83 -10.36 8.24
CA GLY A 156 7.22 -10.62 9.60
C GLY A 156 8.19 -9.56 10.12
N TYR A 157 8.46 -9.63 11.40
CA TYR A 157 9.45 -8.75 12.08
C TYR A 157 10.85 -9.01 11.59
#